data_6b16942ce177d02726b4f0c763751a29
#
_entry.id   6b16942ce177d02726b4f0c763751a29
#
_cell.length_a   1.000
_cell.length_b   1.000
_cell.length_c   1.000
_cell.angle_alpha   90.00
_cell.angle_beta   90.00
_cell.angle_gamma   90.00
#
_symmetry.space_group_name_H-M   'P 1'
#
loop_
_entity.id
_entity.type
_entity.pdbx_description
1 polymer ?
#
loop_
_entity_poly.entity_id
_entity_poly.type
_entity_poly.pdbx_seq_one_letter_code
_entity_poly.pdbx_strand_id
1 'polypeptide(L)'
;GAVTIAEESTAWPKVTGDLNDGGLGFTMKWNMGWMNDFLDYMQYDPYFRAYHHNDLTFSMVYAYSEKFMLVLSHDEVVHGKASMLSKMPGEEADKFANLRAGYGYMMTHPGKKLLFMGQDIAEYDEWNEERGVEWELLKYDYHEQIRRFVKRLNELYRKNPALYAEDDSWDGFEWIDCIDANECTLSYLRKSDKEEETLLVCLNFANVDRPEYRVGVPFEGKYTEVLNSDDIAFGGKGRINSYVLEAEEVASDGRENSILMHQAPLSVS
;
A
#
# COMPACT_ATOMS: atom_id res chain seq x y z
N GLY A 1 -21.45 3.70 -19.22
CA GLY A 1 -21.89 4.97 -18.63
C GLY A 1 -20.71 5.79 -18.16
N ALA A 2 -20.91 7.04 -17.76
CA ALA A 2 -19.88 7.87 -17.16
C ALA A 2 -19.58 7.38 -15.74
N VAL A 3 -18.31 7.46 -15.32
CA VAL A 3 -17.89 7.26 -13.93
C VAL A 3 -17.89 8.63 -13.25
N THR A 4 -18.58 8.74 -12.11
CA THR A 4 -18.61 9.94 -11.29
C THR A 4 -17.93 9.65 -9.96
N ILE A 5 -17.00 10.51 -9.54
CA ILE A 5 -16.22 10.34 -8.31
C ILE A 5 -16.42 11.59 -7.48
N ALA A 6 -16.87 11.41 -6.24
CA ALA A 6 -17.06 12.52 -5.32
C ALA A 6 -15.79 12.80 -4.53
N GLU A 7 -15.32 14.04 -4.56
CA GLU A 7 -14.42 14.58 -3.57
C GLU A 7 -15.26 15.11 -2.41
N GLU A 8 -15.38 14.32 -1.35
CA GLU A 8 -16.22 14.63 -0.22
C GLU A 8 -15.54 14.12 1.06
N SER A 9 -15.20 15.03 1.96
CA SER A 9 -14.39 14.77 3.14
C SER A 9 -15.19 14.55 4.43
N THR A 10 -16.53 14.72 4.36
CA THR A 10 -17.37 14.58 5.56
C THR A 10 -17.85 13.13 5.75
N ALA A 11 -18.48 12.87 6.87
CA ALA A 11 -19.16 11.61 7.16
C ALA A 11 -20.57 11.51 6.54
N TRP A 12 -20.84 12.24 5.44
CA TRP A 12 -22.14 12.14 4.77
C TRP A 12 -22.36 10.71 4.27
N PRO A 13 -23.46 10.06 4.65
CA PRO A 13 -23.67 8.65 4.33
C PRO A 13 -24.19 8.46 2.90
N LYS A 14 -23.93 7.26 2.35
CA LYS A 14 -24.48 6.80 1.06
C LYS A 14 -24.14 7.71 -0.13
N VAL A 15 -22.96 8.32 -0.16
CA VAL A 15 -22.50 9.09 -1.32
C VAL A 15 -22.46 8.21 -2.56
N THR A 16 -22.03 6.97 -2.43
CA THR A 16 -21.99 5.97 -3.50
C THR A 16 -23.19 5.01 -3.50
N GLY A 17 -24.18 5.26 -2.65
CA GLY A 17 -25.41 4.48 -2.57
C GLY A 17 -26.36 4.75 -3.73
N ASP A 18 -27.26 3.79 -4.00
CA ASP A 18 -28.29 3.93 -5.03
C ASP A 18 -29.26 5.07 -4.70
N LEU A 19 -29.68 5.82 -5.73
CA LEU A 19 -30.63 6.92 -5.62
C LEU A 19 -31.99 6.47 -5.04
N ASN A 20 -32.42 5.23 -5.36
CA ASN A 20 -33.66 4.69 -4.86
C ASN A 20 -33.64 4.36 -3.35
N ASP A 21 -32.41 4.18 -2.82
CA ASP A 21 -32.18 3.90 -1.39
C ASP A 21 -31.76 5.18 -0.61
N GLY A 22 -31.95 6.34 -1.22
CA GLY A 22 -31.60 7.63 -0.62
C GLY A 22 -30.11 7.97 -0.69
N GLY A 23 -29.36 7.29 -1.54
CA GLY A 23 -27.98 7.63 -1.85
C GLY A 23 -27.85 8.76 -2.88
N LEU A 24 -26.62 9.23 -3.12
CA LEU A 24 -26.34 10.30 -4.08
C LEU A 24 -25.97 9.77 -5.48
N GLY A 25 -25.75 8.47 -5.64
CA GLY A 25 -25.53 7.82 -6.93
C GLY A 25 -24.14 8.05 -7.53
N PHE A 26 -23.16 8.54 -6.77
CA PHE A 26 -21.79 8.57 -7.27
C PHE A 26 -21.22 7.16 -7.44
N THR A 27 -20.36 6.99 -8.42
CA THR A 27 -19.71 5.69 -8.66
C THR A 27 -18.69 5.38 -7.57
N MET A 28 -17.94 6.37 -7.13
CA MET A 28 -16.92 6.27 -6.07
C MET A 28 -16.86 7.55 -5.26
N LYS A 29 -16.21 7.45 -4.09
CA LYS A 29 -15.90 8.56 -3.20
C LYS A 29 -14.41 8.51 -2.82
N TRP A 30 -13.75 9.67 -2.75
CA TRP A 30 -12.40 9.75 -2.20
C TRP A 30 -12.37 9.35 -0.73
N ASN A 31 -11.38 8.53 -0.37
CA ASN A 31 -11.13 8.15 1.03
C ASN A 31 -10.14 9.14 1.67
N MET A 32 -10.65 10.28 2.10
CA MET A 32 -9.85 11.32 2.75
C MET A 32 -9.37 10.89 4.14
N GLY A 33 -10.14 10.05 4.84
CA GLY A 33 -9.75 9.50 6.14
C GLY A 33 -8.49 8.64 6.02
N TRP A 34 -8.51 7.66 5.10
CA TRP A 34 -7.32 6.85 4.81
C TRP A 34 -6.11 7.72 4.40
N MET A 35 -6.34 8.72 3.57
CA MET A 35 -5.27 9.60 3.09
C MET A 35 -4.59 10.34 4.25
N ASN A 36 -5.38 10.93 5.16
CA ASN A 36 -4.84 11.64 6.32
C ASN A 36 -4.06 10.69 7.24
N ASP A 37 -4.67 9.57 7.66
CA ASP A 37 -4.05 8.59 8.55
C ASP A 37 -2.76 8.01 7.93
N PHE A 38 -2.80 7.67 6.64
CA PHE A 38 -1.64 7.17 5.90
C PHE A 38 -0.48 8.18 5.86
N LEU A 39 -0.77 9.44 5.54
CA LEU A 39 0.26 10.48 5.45
C LEU A 39 0.84 10.82 6.81
N ASP A 40 0.02 10.88 7.84
CA ASP A 40 0.48 11.10 9.21
C ASP A 40 1.42 9.97 9.64
N TYR A 41 1.02 8.71 9.42
CA TYR A 41 1.88 7.56 9.71
C TYR A 41 3.21 7.59 8.96
N MET A 42 3.18 7.85 7.67
CA MET A 42 4.38 7.80 6.83
C MET A 42 5.40 8.91 7.15
N GLN A 43 4.95 10.02 7.72
CA GLN A 43 5.82 11.14 8.13
C GLN A 43 6.57 10.87 9.45
N TYR A 44 6.09 9.94 10.29
CA TYR A 44 6.80 9.59 11.51
C TYR A 44 8.11 8.88 11.21
N ASP A 45 9.14 9.24 11.99
CA ASP A 45 10.35 8.41 12.06
C ASP A 45 9.95 6.97 12.41
N PRO A 46 10.50 5.94 11.74
CA PRO A 46 10.17 4.54 12.01
C PRO A 46 10.23 4.13 13.47
N TYR A 47 11.09 4.77 14.28
CA TYR A 47 11.21 4.54 15.71
C TYR A 47 9.90 4.84 16.48
N PHE A 48 9.10 5.81 16.02
CA PHE A 48 7.86 6.22 16.69
C PHE A 48 6.61 5.54 16.13
N ARG A 49 6.71 4.82 15.02
CA ARG A 49 5.55 4.24 14.31
C ARG A 49 4.76 3.23 15.13
N ALA A 50 5.39 2.57 16.10
CA ALA A 50 4.71 1.66 17.02
C ALA A 50 3.52 2.33 17.77
N TYR A 51 3.62 3.62 18.06
CA TYR A 51 2.56 4.38 18.73
C TYR A 51 1.42 4.83 17.81
N HIS A 52 1.60 4.67 16.50
CA HIS A 52 0.71 5.13 15.45
C HIS A 52 0.19 4.00 14.55
N HIS A 53 0.36 2.77 14.97
CA HIS A 53 0.01 1.57 14.18
C HIS A 53 -1.45 1.58 13.71
N ASN A 54 -2.36 2.12 14.52
CA ASN A 54 -3.77 2.21 14.20
C ASN A 54 -4.06 3.13 12.99
N ASP A 55 -3.19 4.07 12.67
CA ASP A 55 -3.35 4.95 11.51
C ASP A 55 -3.35 4.14 10.19
N LEU A 56 -2.69 2.96 10.18
CA LEU A 56 -2.74 2.05 9.04
C LEU A 56 -3.95 1.10 9.05
N THR A 57 -4.43 0.71 10.23
CA THR A 57 -5.44 -0.35 10.34
C THR A 57 -6.87 0.20 10.46
N PHE A 58 -7.04 1.42 10.95
CA PHE A 58 -8.34 2.01 11.24
C PHE A 58 -9.22 2.16 10.00
N SER A 59 -8.64 2.45 8.83
CA SER A 59 -9.38 2.58 7.58
C SER A 59 -10.20 1.33 7.22
N MET A 60 -9.77 0.15 7.65
CA MET A 60 -10.52 -1.10 7.41
C MET A 60 -11.82 -1.18 8.20
N VAL A 61 -11.99 -0.41 9.28
CA VAL A 61 -13.24 -0.35 10.06
C VAL A 61 -14.40 0.17 9.20
N TYR A 62 -14.11 1.07 8.25
CA TYR A 62 -15.12 1.68 7.39
C TYR A 62 -14.88 1.46 5.89
N ALA A 63 -13.88 0.65 5.51
CA ALA A 63 -13.45 0.46 4.11
C ALA A 63 -14.58 0.10 3.14
N TYR A 64 -15.64 -0.53 3.63
CA TYR A 64 -16.78 -1.00 2.83
C TYR A 64 -18.08 -0.23 3.09
N SER A 65 -18.01 0.91 3.79
CA SER A 65 -19.16 1.79 3.99
C SER A 65 -19.54 2.58 2.73
N GLU A 66 -18.59 2.77 1.84
CA GLU A 66 -18.71 3.42 0.53
C GLU A 66 -17.79 2.71 -0.50
N LYS A 67 -17.98 3.00 -1.78
CA LYS A 67 -17.05 2.57 -2.82
C LYS A 67 -15.88 3.55 -2.90
N PHE A 68 -14.85 3.27 -2.12
CA PHE A 68 -13.74 4.20 -1.95
C PHE A 68 -12.69 4.15 -3.06
N MET A 69 -12.14 5.34 -3.33
CA MET A 69 -10.88 5.52 -4.04
C MET A 69 -9.85 6.08 -3.04
N LEU A 70 -8.75 5.36 -2.86
CA LEU A 70 -7.60 5.84 -2.09
C LEU A 70 -6.89 6.92 -2.90
N VAL A 71 -6.69 8.07 -2.30
CA VAL A 71 -6.21 9.25 -3.02
C VAL A 71 -4.92 9.78 -2.44
N LEU A 72 -3.96 10.02 -3.31
CA LEU A 72 -2.83 10.93 -3.10
C LEU A 72 -2.91 11.93 -4.25
N SER A 73 -3.66 13.01 -4.03
CA SER A 73 -4.01 13.98 -5.05
C SER A 73 -3.00 15.14 -5.12
N HIS A 74 -3.32 16.16 -5.90
CA HIS A 74 -2.53 17.40 -5.93
C HIS A 74 -2.56 18.12 -4.57
N ASP A 75 -3.66 18.05 -3.84
CA ASP A 75 -3.83 18.75 -2.57
C ASP A 75 -2.82 18.32 -1.50
N GLU A 76 -2.33 17.10 -1.56
CA GLU A 76 -1.33 16.59 -0.61
C GLU A 76 0.09 17.09 -0.92
N VAL A 77 0.33 17.67 -2.09
CA VAL A 77 1.66 18.07 -2.58
C VAL A 77 1.76 19.52 -3.05
N VAL A 78 0.74 20.34 -2.81
CA VAL A 78 0.76 21.78 -3.10
C VAL A 78 1.65 22.56 -2.14
N HIS A 79 1.85 23.84 -2.45
CA HIS A 79 2.68 24.77 -1.67
C HIS A 79 2.43 24.69 -0.16
N GLY A 80 3.50 24.51 0.59
CA GLY A 80 3.50 24.41 2.05
C GLY A 80 3.19 23.00 2.60
N LYS A 81 2.95 22.00 1.74
CA LYS A 81 2.64 20.63 2.15
C LYS A 81 3.75 19.61 1.91
N ALA A 82 4.84 19.99 1.26
CA ALA A 82 5.93 19.13 0.78
C ALA A 82 5.52 18.07 -0.26
N SER A 83 6.45 17.61 -1.09
CA SER A 83 6.21 16.49 -2.01
C SER A 83 6.09 15.16 -1.25
N MET A 84 5.58 14.09 -1.90
CA MET A 84 5.49 12.77 -1.25
C MET A 84 6.85 12.28 -0.77
N LEU A 85 7.89 12.44 -1.58
CA LEU A 85 9.25 12.06 -1.20
C LEU A 85 9.76 12.90 -0.01
N SER A 86 9.52 14.21 -0.02
CA SER A 86 9.98 15.11 1.03
C SER A 86 9.29 14.89 2.37
N LYS A 87 8.08 14.31 2.38
CA LYS A 87 7.38 13.88 3.60
C LYS A 87 8.04 12.67 4.28
N MET A 88 8.74 11.84 3.52
CA MET A 88 9.33 10.61 4.07
C MET A 88 10.51 10.94 4.98
N PRO A 89 10.62 10.28 6.15
CA PRO A 89 11.72 10.47 7.08
C PRO A 89 13.01 9.78 6.62
N GLY A 90 14.12 10.15 7.24
CA GLY A 90 15.42 9.52 7.06
C GLY A 90 16.28 10.15 5.98
N GLU A 91 17.39 9.49 5.67
CA GLU A 91 18.28 9.85 4.57
C GLU A 91 17.65 9.50 3.22
N GLU A 92 18.25 9.95 2.13
CA GLU A 92 17.67 9.78 0.79
C GLU A 92 17.26 8.34 0.48
N ALA A 93 18.12 7.37 0.74
CA ALA A 93 17.81 5.94 0.52
C ALA A 93 16.60 5.47 1.35
N ASP A 94 16.49 5.94 2.61
CA ASP A 94 15.37 5.59 3.49
C ASP A 94 14.08 6.26 3.02
N LYS A 95 14.14 7.49 2.53
CA LYS A 95 12.98 8.18 1.94
C LYS A 95 12.40 7.39 0.78
N PHE A 96 13.23 6.94 -0.16
CA PHE A 96 12.78 6.12 -1.27
C PHE A 96 12.28 4.74 -0.83
N ALA A 97 12.89 4.12 0.19
CA ALA A 97 12.41 2.86 0.75
C ALA A 97 11.03 3.04 1.39
N ASN A 98 10.84 4.07 2.23
CA ASN A 98 9.55 4.43 2.80
C ASN A 98 8.49 4.66 1.72
N LEU A 99 8.82 5.42 0.67
CA LEU A 99 7.90 5.73 -0.41
C LEU A 99 7.46 4.46 -1.15
N ARG A 100 8.40 3.53 -1.43
CA ARG A 100 8.08 2.23 -2.02
C ARG A 100 7.16 1.40 -1.12
N ALA A 101 7.46 1.31 0.18
CA ALA A 101 6.62 0.59 1.13
C ALA A 101 5.21 1.19 1.20
N GLY A 102 5.10 2.52 1.25
CA GLY A 102 3.82 3.23 1.26
C GLY A 102 3.01 3.03 -0.02
N TYR A 103 3.65 3.12 -1.19
CA TYR A 103 2.95 2.85 -2.46
C TYR A 103 2.53 1.38 -2.59
N GLY A 104 3.35 0.45 -2.09
CA GLY A 104 2.96 -0.96 -2.03
C GLY A 104 1.75 -1.18 -1.15
N TYR A 105 1.70 -0.57 0.04
CA TYR A 105 0.54 -0.60 0.91
C TYR A 105 -0.71 -0.01 0.21
N MET A 106 -0.61 1.19 -0.36
CA MET A 106 -1.70 1.81 -1.11
C MET A 106 -2.23 0.88 -2.21
N MET A 107 -1.35 0.26 -3.00
CA MET A 107 -1.75 -0.56 -4.15
C MET A 107 -2.38 -1.90 -3.75
N THR A 108 -2.07 -2.39 -2.56
CA THR A 108 -2.60 -3.68 -2.05
C THR A 108 -3.77 -3.51 -1.08
N HIS A 109 -3.98 -2.33 -0.49
CA HIS A 109 -5.15 -2.02 0.35
C HIS A 109 -6.44 -2.04 -0.49
N PRO A 110 -7.62 -2.45 0.05
CA PRO A 110 -8.89 -2.35 -0.67
C PRO A 110 -9.23 -0.94 -1.15
N GLY A 111 -9.98 -0.86 -2.26
CA GLY A 111 -10.38 0.39 -2.91
C GLY A 111 -9.60 0.72 -4.17
N LYS A 112 -10.13 1.60 -5.01
CA LYS A 112 -9.45 2.08 -6.24
C LYS A 112 -8.35 3.08 -5.87
N LYS A 113 -7.46 3.40 -6.81
CA LYS A 113 -6.24 4.16 -6.55
C LYS A 113 -6.18 5.43 -7.37
N LEU A 114 -5.74 6.53 -6.76
CA LEU A 114 -5.36 7.75 -7.44
C LEU A 114 -3.99 8.20 -6.94
N LEU A 115 -3.02 8.20 -7.84
CA LEU A 115 -1.69 8.75 -7.62
C LEU A 115 -1.52 9.94 -8.57
N PHE A 116 -1.31 11.14 -8.02
CA PHE A 116 -1.18 12.35 -8.82
C PHE A 116 0.10 12.37 -9.64
N MET A 117 0.11 13.07 -10.76
CA MET A 117 1.24 13.17 -11.69
C MET A 117 2.54 13.64 -11.00
N GLY A 118 3.68 13.10 -11.43
CA GLY A 118 4.99 13.39 -10.85
C GLY A 118 5.33 12.59 -9.59
N GLN A 119 4.33 12.06 -8.88
CA GLN A 119 4.58 11.25 -7.69
C GLN A 119 5.14 9.86 -8.02
N ASP A 120 4.86 9.37 -9.21
CA ASP A 120 5.40 8.10 -9.73
C ASP A 120 6.89 8.17 -10.07
N ILE A 121 7.45 9.37 -10.17
CA ILE A 121 8.88 9.62 -10.31
C ILE A 121 9.49 10.28 -9.07
N ALA A 122 8.70 10.43 -8.00
CA ALA A 122 9.10 11.00 -6.72
C ALA A 122 9.70 12.42 -6.81
N GLU A 123 8.95 13.36 -7.41
CA GLU A 123 9.40 14.75 -7.47
C GLU A 123 9.81 15.28 -6.09
N TYR A 124 10.88 16.06 -6.04
CA TYR A 124 11.33 16.72 -4.82
C TYR A 124 10.51 17.96 -4.49
N ASP A 125 10.16 18.72 -5.54
CA ASP A 125 9.43 19.95 -5.40
C ASP A 125 7.95 19.71 -5.17
N GLU A 126 7.33 20.64 -4.49
CA GLU A 126 5.88 20.72 -4.39
C GLU A 126 5.27 20.99 -5.76
N TRP A 127 4.10 20.42 -6.01
CA TRP A 127 3.39 20.65 -7.25
C TRP A 127 3.05 22.15 -7.42
N ASN A 128 3.27 22.63 -8.63
CA ASN A 128 2.96 23.97 -9.04
C ASN A 128 2.36 23.95 -10.45
N GLU A 129 1.19 24.56 -10.63
CA GLU A 129 0.45 24.60 -11.88
C GLU A 129 1.17 25.34 -13.02
N GLU A 130 2.15 26.18 -12.69
CA GLU A 130 2.95 26.92 -13.67
C GLU A 130 4.12 26.09 -14.23
N ARG A 131 4.39 24.90 -13.67
CA ARG A 131 5.51 24.03 -14.06
C ARG A 131 5.00 22.67 -14.50
N GLY A 132 5.65 22.09 -15.49
CA GLY A 132 5.44 20.68 -15.88
C GLY A 132 6.16 19.72 -14.95
N VAL A 133 5.86 18.43 -15.13
CA VAL A 133 6.55 17.34 -14.44
C VAL A 133 8.06 17.39 -14.69
N GLU A 134 8.85 17.18 -13.65
CA GLU A 134 10.32 17.28 -13.69
C GLU A 134 10.98 16.01 -14.29
N TRP A 135 10.69 15.72 -15.57
CA TRP A 135 11.19 14.52 -16.26
C TRP A 135 12.72 14.35 -16.22
N GLU A 136 13.47 15.44 -15.98
CA GLU A 136 14.93 15.41 -15.82
C GLU A 136 15.38 14.56 -14.64
N LEU A 137 14.54 14.37 -13.62
CA LEU A 137 14.81 13.52 -12.46
C LEU A 137 15.06 12.06 -12.86
N LEU A 138 14.50 11.59 -13.97
CA LEU A 138 14.71 10.23 -14.47
C LEU A 138 16.16 9.92 -14.89
N LYS A 139 17.05 10.92 -14.92
CA LYS A 139 18.49 10.73 -15.09
C LYS A 139 19.17 10.21 -13.82
N TYR A 140 18.52 10.32 -12.68
CA TYR A 140 19.03 9.86 -11.39
C TYR A 140 18.43 8.50 -11.04
N ASP A 141 19.27 7.59 -10.55
CA ASP A 141 18.94 6.20 -10.35
C ASP A 141 17.69 5.99 -9.47
N TYR A 142 17.59 6.66 -8.33
CA TYR A 142 16.46 6.49 -7.42
C TYR A 142 15.11 6.87 -8.05
N HIS A 143 15.08 7.91 -8.86
CA HIS A 143 13.86 8.37 -9.55
C HIS A 143 13.43 7.39 -10.66
N GLU A 144 14.38 6.87 -11.43
CA GLU A 144 14.09 5.84 -12.42
C GLU A 144 13.69 4.52 -11.75
N GLN A 145 14.29 4.18 -10.61
CA GLN A 145 13.98 2.97 -9.85
C GLN A 145 12.59 3.02 -9.23
N ILE A 146 12.17 4.15 -8.63
CA ILE A 146 10.80 4.30 -8.12
C ILE A 146 9.77 4.26 -9.26
N ARG A 147 10.06 4.86 -10.42
CA ARG A 147 9.22 4.77 -11.61
C ARG A 147 9.03 3.32 -12.06
N ARG A 148 10.10 2.53 -12.06
CA ARG A 148 10.03 1.09 -12.36
C ARG A 148 9.20 0.34 -11.34
N PHE A 149 9.32 0.68 -10.06
CA PHE A 149 8.53 0.08 -9.00
C PHE A 149 7.04 0.38 -9.18
N VAL A 150 6.65 1.63 -9.39
CA VAL A 150 5.25 2.02 -9.65
C VAL A 150 4.71 1.36 -10.91
N LYS A 151 5.51 1.28 -11.97
CA LYS A 151 5.15 0.51 -13.17
C LYS A 151 4.86 -0.96 -12.82
N ARG A 152 5.73 -1.60 -12.03
CA ARG A 152 5.56 -2.99 -11.62
C ARG A 152 4.34 -3.19 -10.74
N LEU A 153 4.06 -2.26 -9.81
CA LEU A 153 2.82 -2.26 -9.01
C LEU A 153 1.57 -2.21 -9.91
N ASN A 154 1.55 -1.32 -10.89
CA ASN A 154 0.44 -1.22 -11.84
C ASN A 154 0.26 -2.50 -12.68
N GLU A 155 1.35 -3.15 -13.08
CA GLU A 155 1.30 -4.44 -13.78
C GLU A 155 0.76 -5.54 -12.88
N LEU A 156 1.21 -5.60 -11.62
CA LEU A 156 0.74 -6.54 -10.62
C LEU A 156 -0.77 -6.36 -10.38
N TYR A 157 -1.19 -5.12 -10.11
CA TYR A 157 -2.59 -4.77 -9.89
C TYR A 157 -3.49 -5.23 -11.04
N ARG A 158 -3.10 -4.94 -12.28
CA ARG A 158 -3.89 -5.30 -13.46
C ARG A 158 -3.96 -6.80 -13.74
N LYS A 159 -2.94 -7.57 -13.33
CA LYS A 159 -2.83 -9.01 -13.61
C LYS A 159 -3.44 -9.89 -12.53
N ASN A 160 -3.67 -9.34 -11.32
CA ASN A 160 -4.13 -10.12 -10.19
C ASN A 160 -5.51 -9.65 -9.73
N PRO A 161 -6.58 -10.37 -10.07
CA PRO A 161 -7.94 -10.03 -9.68
C PRO A 161 -8.12 -9.85 -8.17
N ALA A 162 -7.38 -10.56 -7.35
CA ALA A 162 -7.37 -10.40 -5.91
C ALA A 162 -7.16 -8.95 -5.43
N LEU A 163 -6.53 -8.09 -6.23
CA LEU A 163 -6.28 -6.70 -5.87
C LEU A 163 -7.42 -5.74 -6.23
N TYR A 164 -8.42 -6.17 -7.02
CA TYR A 164 -9.45 -5.26 -7.50
C TYR A 164 -10.86 -5.85 -7.70
N ALA A 165 -11.00 -7.18 -7.73
CA ALA A 165 -12.28 -7.80 -8.06
C ALA A 165 -13.29 -7.65 -6.92
N GLU A 166 -12.84 -7.90 -5.69
CA GLU A 166 -13.65 -7.85 -4.46
C GLU A 166 -13.18 -6.68 -3.56
N ASP A 167 -13.27 -5.44 -4.11
CA ASP A 167 -12.79 -4.24 -3.41
C ASP A 167 -13.80 -3.59 -2.47
N ASP A 168 -15.03 -4.06 -2.46
CA ASP A 168 -16.15 -3.47 -1.74
C ASP A 168 -16.78 -4.40 -0.68
N SER A 169 -16.10 -5.50 -0.36
CA SER A 169 -16.52 -6.44 0.67
C SER A 169 -15.34 -7.10 1.40
N TRP A 170 -15.63 -7.68 2.56
CA TRP A 170 -14.65 -8.49 3.31
C TRP A 170 -14.27 -9.80 2.59
N ASP A 171 -14.99 -10.20 1.56
CA ASP A 171 -14.63 -11.39 0.78
C ASP A 171 -13.29 -11.23 0.08
N GLY A 172 -12.90 -9.98 -0.28
CA GLY A 172 -11.65 -9.65 -0.92
C GLY A 172 -10.47 -9.38 0.02
N PHE A 173 -10.69 -9.40 1.34
CA PHE A 173 -9.64 -9.03 2.31
C PHE A 173 -9.72 -9.86 3.58
N GLU A 174 -8.57 -10.22 4.12
CA GLU A 174 -8.47 -10.87 5.43
C GLU A 174 -7.16 -10.53 6.12
N TRP A 175 -7.24 -10.09 7.37
CA TRP A 175 -6.05 -9.90 8.19
C TRP A 175 -5.37 -11.24 8.51
N ILE A 176 -4.05 -11.29 8.42
CA ILE A 176 -3.21 -12.32 9.02
C ILE A 176 -2.70 -11.81 10.35
N ASP A 177 -1.96 -10.68 10.33
CA ASP A 177 -1.58 -9.95 11.52
C ASP A 177 -1.73 -8.44 11.31
N CYS A 178 -2.44 -7.79 12.24
CA CYS A 178 -2.65 -6.34 12.25
C CYS A 178 -2.44 -5.73 13.64
N ILE A 179 -1.92 -6.51 14.60
CA ILE A 179 -1.80 -6.07 16.00
C ILE A 179 -0.35 -5.92 16.47
N ASP A 180 0.61 -6.30 15.63
CA ASP A 180 2.03 -6.25 15.99
C ASP A 180 2.62 -4.84 15.84
N ALA A 181 2.06 -3.92 16.64
CA ALA A 181 2.42 -2.51 16.64
C ALA A 181 3.90 -2.30 17.00
N ASN A 182 4.46 -3.08 17.91
CA ASN A 182 5.84 -2.94 18.35
C ASN A 182 6.84 -3.24 17.23
N GLU A 183 6.50 -4.18 16.37
CA GLU A 183 7.33 -4.55 15.22
C GLU A 183 7.06 -3.67 13.99
N CYS A 184 5.98 -2.87 14.00
CA CYS A 184 5.53 -2.06 12.86
C CYS A 184 5.33 -2.91 11.60
N THR A 185 4.83 -4.13 11.75
CA THR A 185 4.53 -5.06 10.67
C THR A 185 3.04 -5.23 10.48
N LEU A 186 2.64 -5.49 9.25
CA LEU A 186 1.28 -5.88 8.88
C LEU A 186 1.34 -7.03 7.89
N SER A 187 0.42 -7.97 8.02
CA SER A 187 0.21 -8.98 7.00
C SER A 187 -1.27 -9.25 6.78
N TYR A 188 -1.65 -9.42 5.52
CA TYR A 188 -3.02 -9.68 5.12
C TYR A 188 -3.10 -10.41 3.78
N LEU A 189 -4.27 -10.99 3.53
CA LEU A 189 -4.60 -11.59 2.27
C LEU A 189 -5.45 -10.64 1.42
N ARG A 190 -5.17 -10.62 0.13
CA ARG A 190 -6.08 -10.13 -0.89
C ARG A 190 -6.60 -11.35 -1.65
N LYS A 191 -7.92 -11.37 -1.86
CA LYS A 191 -8.61 -12.53 -2.40
C LYS A 191 -9.50 -12.13 -3.58
N SER A 192 -9.72 -13.06 -4.51
CA SER A 192 -10.76 -13.00 -5.52
C SER A 192 -11.77 -14.13 -5.28
N ASP A 193 -12.69 -14.35 -6.21
CA ASP A 193 -13.59 -15.49 -6.22
C ASP A 193 -12.87 -16.84 -6.46
N LYS A 194 -11.56 -16.81 -6.72
CA LYS A 194 -10.72 -17.98 -6.95
C LYS A 194 -9.61 -18.06 -5.92
N GLU A 195 -9.55 -19.16 -5.22
CA GLU A 195 -8.57 -19.41 -4.17
C GLU A 195 -7.11 -19.32 -4.66
N GLU A 196 -6.84 -19.84 -5.87
CA GLU A 196 -5.51 -19.80 -6.49
C GLU A 196 -5.01 -18.40 -6.85
N GLU A 197 -5.88 -17.39 -6.84
CA GLU A 197 -5.53 -15.99 -7.08
C GLU A 197 -5.23 -15.23 -5.78
N THR A 198 -5.27 -15.90 -4.62
CA THR A 198 -4.98 -15.28 -3.32
C THR A 198 -3.54 -14.78 -3.25
N LEU A 199 -3.38 -13.54 -2.78
CA LEU A 199 -2.09 -12.93 -2.53
C LEU A 199 -1.90 -12.70 -1.02
N LEU A 200 -0.76 -13.12 -0.49
CA LEU A 200 -0.27 -12.70 0.82
C LEU A 200 0.54 -11.41 0.64
N VAL A 201 0.23 -10.41 1.45
CA VAL A 201 0.95 -9.14 1.51
C VAL A 201 1.60 -9.01 2.88
N CYS A 202 2.90 -8.77 2.89
CA CYS A 202 3.68 -8.53 4.11
C CYS A 202 4.33 -7.15 4.04
N LEU A 203 4.17 -6.35 5.10
CA LEU A 203 4.68 -5.00 5.22
C LEU A 203 5.55 -4.86 6.46
N ASN A 204 6.70 -4.24 6.31
CA ASN A 204 7.59 -3.85 7.39
C ASN A 204 7.85 -2.34 7.31
N PHE A 205 7.26 -1.60 8.21
CA PHE A 205 7.45 -0.15 8.31
C PHE A 205 8.51 0.25 9.34
N ALA A 206 9.15 -0.73 10.00
CA ALA A 206 10.33 -0.49 10.83
C ALA A 206 11.60 -0.48 10.00
N ASN A 207 12.62 0.24 10.47
CA ASN A 207 13.98 0.16 9.90
C ASN A 207 14.77 -1.01 10.54
N VAL A 208 14.15 -2.19 10.58
CA VAL A 208 14.69 -3.41 11.18
C VAL A 208 14.64 -4.55 10.17
N ASP A 209 15.78 -5.17 9.92
CA ASP A 209 15.90 -6.34 9.05
C ASP A 209 15.40 -7.61 9.77
N ARG A 210 14.58 -8.41 9.09
CA ARG A 210 13.98 -9.64 9.63
C ARG A 210 14.27 -10.82 8.72
N PRO A 211 15.48 -11.41 8.80
CA PRO A 211 15.87 -12.49 7.87
C PRO A 211 15.07 -13.79 8.11
N GLU A 212 14.46 -13.95 9.27
CA GLU A 212 13.68 -15.13 9.67
C GLU A 212 12.30 -14.69 10.18
N TYR A 213 11.54 -13.96 9.35
CA TYR A 213 10.19 -13.55 9.68
C TYR A 213 9.20 -14.68 9.38
N ARG A 214 8.48 -15.12 10.42
CA ARG A 214 7.45 -16.14 10.28
C ARG A 214 6.09 -15.49 10.13
N VAL A 215 5.33 -15.90 9.12
CA VAL A 215 3.98 -15.40 8.86
C VAL A 215 3.03 -16.56 8.60
N GLY A 216 1.85 -16.53 9.21
CA GLY A 216 0.80 -17.50 8.99
C GLY A 216 0.26 -17.46 7.57
N VAL A 217 -0.05 -18.62 7.00
CA VAL A 217 -0.57 -18.73 5.64
C VAL A 217 -1.84 -19.57 5.58
N PRO A 218 -2.75 -19.30 4.61
CA PRO A 218 -4.04 -19.98 4.54
C PRO A 218 -3.96 -21.41 3.98
N PHE A 219 -2.91 -21.73 3.19
CA PHE A 219 -2.83 -22.98 2.45
C PHE A 219 -1.49 -23.66 2.69
N GLU A 220 -1.50 -24.98 2.65
CA GLU A 220 -0.30 -25.78 2.48
C GLU A 220 0.33 -25.57 1.11
N GLY A 221 1.60 -25.94 0.95
CA GLY A 221 2.27 -25.95 -0.34
C GLY A 221 3.30 -24.85 -0.52
N LYS A 222 3.39 -24.33 -1.73
CA LYS A 222 4.51 -23.48 -2.16
C LYS A 222 4.07 -22.05 -2.39
N TYR A 223 4.87 -21.11 -1.88
CA TYR A 223 4.70 -19.68 -2.05
C TYR A 223 5.87 -19.11 -2.85
N THR A 224 5.56 -18.20 -3.75
CA THR A 224 6.57 -17.51 -4.58
C THR A 224 6.39 -16.01 -4.42
N GLU A 225 7.46 -15.31 -4.08
CA GLU A 225 7.47 -13.86 -4.02
C GLU A 225 7.32 -13.27 -5.44
N VAL A 226 6.28 -12.49 -5.66
CA VAL A 226 5.98 -11.90 -6.97
C VAL A 226 6.40 -10.43 -7.07
N LEU A 227 6.62 -9.80 -5.92
CA LEU A 227 7.12 -8.45 -5.76
C LEU A 227 7.84 -8.32 -4.42
N ASN A 228 8.95 -7.59 -4.41
CA ASN A 228 9.58 -7.12 -3.18
C ASN A 228 10.16 -5.73 -3.44
N SER A 229 9.79 -4.76 -2.62
CA SER A 229 10.23 -3.37 -2.78
C SER A 229 11.72 -3.16 -2.47
N ASP A 230 12.39 -4.12 -1.83
CA ASP A 230 13.83 -4.09 -1.57
C ASP A 230 14.66 -4.74 -2.70
N ASP A 231 14.03 -5.13 -3.82
CA ASP A 231 14.75 -5.57 -5.00
C ASP A 231 15.68 -4.45 -5.53
N ILE A 232 16.89 -4.84 -5.95
CA ILE A 232 17.91 -3.94 -6.53
C ILE A 232 17.34 -3.19 -7.75
N ALA A 233 16.48 -3.83 -8.53
CA ALA A 233 15.83 -3.21 -9.69
C ALA A 233 15.00 -1.97 -9.33
N PHE A 234 14.56 -1.86 -8.06
CA PHE A 234 13.77 -0.76 -7.53
C PHE A 234 14.56 0.15 -6.58
N GLY A 235 15.88 -0.03 -6.46
CA GLY A 235 16.74 0.74 -5.57
C GLY A 235 16.83 0.21 -4.14
N GLY A 236 16.41 -1.02 -3.92
CA GLY A 236 16.61 -1.74 -2.68
C GLY A 236 18.00 -2.35 -2.54
N LYS A 237 18.22 -3.11 -1.49
CA LYS A 237 19.49 -3.79 -1.18
C LYS A 237 19.50 -5.26 -1.59
N GLY A 238 18.41 -5.76 -2.20
CA GLY A 238 18.31 -7.13 -2.71
C GLY A 238 18.01 -8.19 -1.64
N ARG A 239 17.42 -7.80 -0.51
CA ARG A 239 16.95 -8.72 0.52
C ARG A 239 15.57 -9.26 0.13
N ILE A 240 15.57 -10.22 -0.78
CA ILE A 240 14.40 -10.79 -1.43
C ILE A 240 14.35 -12.31 -1.21
N ASN A 241 13.18 -12.89 -1.38
CA ASN A 241 12.96 -14.33 -1.32
C ASN A 241 13.02 -14.91 -2.74
N SER A 242 14.22 -15.11 -3.25
CA SER A 242 14.47 -15.58 -4.64
C SER A 242 14.19 -17.07 -4.86
N TYR A 243 13.86 -17.80 -3.80
CA TYR A 243 13.52 -19.22 -3.79
C TYR A 243 12.06 -19.44 -3.46
N VAL A 244 11.56 -20.62 -3.79
CA VAL A 244 10.20 -21.03 -3.41
C VAL A 244 10.17 -21.28 -1.91
N LEU A 245 9.28 -20.59 -1.20
CA LEU A 245 9.01 -20.81 0.21
C LEU A 245 8.03 -21.99 0.34
N GLU A 246 8.29 -22.91 1.24
CA GLU A 246 7.37 -24.02 1.53
C GLU A 246 6.64 -23.74 2.84
N ALA A 247 5.32 -23.98 2.84
CA ALA A 247 4.53 -23.89 4.06
C ALA A 247 4.93 -25.03 5.01
N GLU A 248 5.15 -24.68 6.25
CA GLU A 248 5.47 -25.61 7.33
C GLU A 248 4.25 -25.77 8.25
N GLU A 249 4.01 -26.99 8.79
CA GLU A 249 3.01 -27.25 9.83
C GLU A 249 3.46 -26.65 11.19
N VAL A 250 3.71 -25.35 11.19
CA VAL A 250 4.08 -24.55 12.36
C VAL A 250 3.07 -23.43 12.50
N ALA A 251 2.32 -23.44 13.59
CA ALA A 251 1.27 -22.45 13.80
C ALA A 251 1.85 -21.05 14.00
N SER A 252 1.29 -20.05 13.31
CA SER A 252 1.58 -18.63 13.43
C SER A 252 0.36 -17.81 13.06
N ASP A 253 0.18 -16.67 13.71
CA ASP A 253 -0.87 -15.68 13.40
C ASP A 253 -2.28 -16.29 13.31
N GLY A 254 -2.57 -17.25 14.18
CA GLY A 254 -3.86 -17.97 14.20
C GLY A 254 -4.07 -18.95 13.05
N ARG A 255 -3.02 -19.27 12.27
CA ARG A 255 -3.03 -20.27 11.20
C ARG A 255 -2.27 -21.52 11.62
N GLU A 256 -2.67 -22.68 11.08
CA GLU A 256 -1.99 -23.96 11.33
C GLU A 256 -0.65 -24.04 10.58
N ASN A 257 -0.60 -23.41 9.41
CA ASN A 257 0.57 -23.37 8.54
C ASN A 257 1.19 -21.98 8.51
N SER A 258 2.50 -21.93 8.30
CA SER A 258 3.25 -20.68 8.16
C SER A 258 4.41 -20.85 7.17
N ILE A 259 4.91 -19.73 6.65
CA ILE A 259 6.16 -19.66 5.91
C ILE A 259 7.20 -18.87 6.69
N LEU A 260 8.46 -19.23 6.51
CA LEU A 260 9.60 -18.46 7.00
C LEU A 260 10.20 -17.68 5.83
N MET A 261 10.25 -16.35 5.94
CA MET A 261 10.71 -15.47 4.86
C MET A 261 11.65 -14.39 5.37
N HIS A 262 12.43 -13.81 4.46
CA HIS A 262 13.16 -12.59 4.74
C HIS A 262 12.25 -11.39 4.49
N GLN A 263 12.08 -10.55 5.49
CA GLN A 263 11.37 -9.27 5.37
C GLN A 263 12.33 -8.10 5.62
N ALA A 264 12.62 -7.38 4.54
CA ALA A 264 13.55 -6.26 4.56
C ALA A 264 13.00 -5.06 5.35
N PRO A 265 13.84 -4.15 5.87
CA PRO A 265 13.42 -2.89 6.46
C PRO A 265 12.66 -2.02 5.45
N LEU A 266 11.65 -1.27 5.91
CA LEU A 266 10.91 -0.30 5.11
C LEU A 266 10.46 -0.89 3.77
N SER A 267 9.80 -2.05 3.82
CA SER A 267 9.49 -2.83 2.62
C SER A 267 8.07 -3.38 2.59
N VAL A 268 7.66 -3.77 1.37
CA VAL A 268 6.48 -4.56 1.06
C VAL A 268 6.88 -5.73 0.17
N SER A 269 6.32 -6.89 0.46
CA SER A 269 6.46 -8.09 -0.35
C SER A 269 5.14 -8.86 -0.45
#